data_087c72cc74b9868a1d193a30bdda9524
#
_entry.id   087c72cc74b9868a1d193a30bdda9524
#
_cell.length_a   1.000
_cell.length_b   1.000
_cell.length_c   1.000
_cell.angle_alpha   90.00
_cell.angle_beta   90.00
_cell.angle_gamma   90.00
#
_symmetry.space_group_name_H-M   'P 1'
#
loop_
_entity.id
_entity.type
_entity.pdbx_description
1 polymer ?
#
loop_
_entity_poly.entity_id
_entity_poly.type
_entity_poly.pdbx_seq_one_letter_code
_entity_poly.pdbx_strand_id
1 'polypeptide(L)'
;MRLLVQPGDGVLPLIKGIAAAKSSVEIVIFRFDQREIERALANAVTRGVAVHALIAHTNRAGEDGLRRLEMRLLAAGVSVARTADDLARYHGKLMIVDRRELYLLAFNLTYADIEHSRSFGLITRSRDVVREAALLFEADTKRLTFEPELDRFLVSPINARRQLSGFIKVREEGIADLRPEGERPGDVATSRGAGSGGSGCPGRRPHDPES
;
A
#
# COMPACT_ATOMS: atom_id res chain seq x y z
N MET A 1 -4.74 -11.35 -13.74
CA MET A 1 -4.76 -10.45 -12.58
C MET A 1 -5.78 -10.97 -11.59
N ARG A 2 -5.44 -11.03 -10.29
CA ARG A 2 -6.31 -11.48 -9.20
C ARG A 2 -6.34 -10.42 -8.10
N LEU A 3 -7.52 -10.09 -7.61
CA LEU A 3 -7.72 -9.23 -6.44
C LEU A 3 -7.64 -10.08 -5.17
N LEU A 4 -6.97 -9.56 -4.15
CA LEU A 4 -7.03 -10.05 -2.78
C LEU A 4 -7.88 -9.09 -1.95
N VAL A 5 -8.75 -9.65 -1.13
CA VAL A 5 -9.66 -8.87 -0.27
C VAL A 5 -9.54 -9.38 1.16
N GLN A 6 -8.94 -8.58 2.03
CA GLN A 6 -8.84 -8.91 3.45
C GLN A 6 -10.12 -8.52 4.23
N PRO A 7 -10.45 -9.26 5.27
CA PRO A 7 -9.78 -10.45 5.82
C PRO A 7 -10.12 -11.77 5.11
N GLY A 8 -11.00 -11.78 4.12
CA GLY A 8 -11.55 -13.00 3.51
C GLY A 8 -10.53 -13.94 2.87
N ASP A 9 -9.49 -13.40 2.22
CA ASP A 9 -8.43 -14.22 1.61
C ASP A 9 -7.34 -14.64 2.62
N GLY A 10 -7.20 -13.92 3.73
CA GLY A 10 -6.21 -14.20 4.78
C GLY A 10 -4.76 -14.18 4.28
N VAL A 11 -3.88 -14.85 5.00
CA VAL A 11 -2.44 -14.94 4.69
C VAL A 11 -2.09 -16.00 3.64
N LEU A 12 -2.99 -16.97 3.41
CA LEU A 12 -2.72 -18.15 2.57
C LEU A 12 -2.24 -17.85 1.14
N PRO A 13 -2.77 -16.87 0.40
CA PRO A 13 -2.26 -16.57 -0.93
C PRO A 13 -0.78 -16.18 -0.96
N LEU A 14 -0.31 -15.45 0.06
CA LEU A 14 1.09 -15.06 0.19
C LEU A 14 1.97 -16.28 0.50
N ILE A 15 1.56 -17.12 1.45
CA ILE A 15 2.28 -18.35 1.81
C ILE A 15 2.37 -19.29 0.61
N LYS A 16 1.28 -19.47 -0.14
CA LYS A 16 1.28 -20.30 -1.36
C LYS A 16 2.23 -19.78 -2.42
N GLY A 17 2.28 -18.45 -2.62
CA GLY A 17 3.24 -17.82 -3.53
C GLY A 17 4.68 -18.10 -3.14
N ILE A 18 5.04 -17.90 -1.87
CA ILE A 18 6.39 -18.20 -1.35
C ILE A 18 6.72 -19.70 -1.45
N ALA A 19 5.76 -20.57 -1.13
CA ALA A 19 5.95 -22.03 -1.22
C ALA A 19 6.16 -22.50 -2.66
N ALA A 20 5.55 -21.84 -3.65
CA ALA A 20 5.69 -22.17 -5.06
C ALA A 20 6.97 -21.61 -5.69
N ALA A 21 7.69 -20.73 -5.02
CA ALA A 21 8.93 -20.14 -5.51
C ALA A 21 9.99 -21.19 -5.83
N LYS A 22 10.67 -21.04 -6.98
CA LYS A 22 11.71 -21.95 -7.49
C LYS A 22 13.09 -21.31 -7.53
N SER A 23 13.15 -19.98 -7.71
CA SER A 23 14.42 -19.27 -7.89
C SER A 23 14.58 -18.11 -6.91
N SER A 24 13.56 -17.25 -6.75
CA SER A 24 13.69 -16.07 -5.91
C SER A 24 12.38 -15.63 -5.26
N VAL A 25 12.50 -15.00 -4.08
CA VAL A 25 11.45 -14.19 -3.45
C VAL A 25 12.08 -12.86 -3.05
N GLU A 26 11.53 -11.76 -3.57
CA GLU A 26 11.90 -10.40 -3.23
C GLU A 26 10.72 -9.76 -2.49
N ILE A 27 10.93 -9.23 -1.29
CA ILE A 27 9.84 -8.74 -0.44
C ILE A 27 10.17 -7.39 0.19
N VAL A 28 9.25 -6.43 0.08
CA VAL A 28 9.36 -5.10 0.71
C VAL A 28 8.50 -5.06 1.96
N ILE A 29 9.11 -4.69 3.08
CA ILE A 29 8.52 -4.76 4.41
C ILE A 29 8.52 -3.38 5.07
N PHE A 30 7.32 -2.86 5.38
CA PHE A 30 7.16 -1.66 6.20
C PHE A 30 6.80 -2.01 7.66
N ARG A 31 5.84 -2.94 7.87
CA ARG A 31 5.48 -3.50 9.18
C ARG A 31 5.24 -4.99 9.03
N PHE A 32 5.66 -5.76 10.03
CA PHE A 32 5.66 -7.21 9.94
C PHE A 32 5.55 -7.85 11.34
N ASP A 33 4.58 -8.75 11.51
CA ASP A 33 4.45 -9.60 12.68
C ASP A 33 3.91 -11.01 12.35
N GLN A 34 3.68 -11.30 11.05
CA GLN A 34 3.16 -12.57 10.56
C GLN A 34 4.21 -13.69 10.59
N ARG A 35 4.18 -14.49 11.64
CA ARG A 35 5.12 -15.60 11.82
C ARG A 35 5.01 -16.69 10.74
N GLU A 36 3.83 -16.88 10.16
CA GLU A 36 3.63 -17.86 9.10
C GLU A 36 4.36 -17.48 7.82
N ILE A 37 4.37 -16.18 7.48
CA ILE A 37 5.16 -15.66 6.35
C ILE A 37 6.65 -15.80 6.67
N GLU A 38 7.09 -15.48 7.89
CA GLU A 38 8.50 -15.64 8.31
C GLU A 38 8.97 -17.10 8.14
N ARG A 39 8.16 -18.07 8.58
CA ARG A 39 8.42 -19.50 8.39
C ARG A 39 8.44 -19.89 6.90
N ALA A 40 7.53 -19.35 6.09
CA ALA A 40 7.48 -19.64 4.66
C ALA A 40 8.74 -19.13 3.95
N LEU A 41 9.24 -17.93 4.30
CA LEU A 41 10.51 -17.39 3.78
C LEU A 41 11.70 -18.26 4.19
N ALA A 42 11.80 -18.65 5.47
CA ALA A 42 12.84 -19.55 5.96
C ALA A 42 12.81 -20.90 5.22
N ASN A 43 11.63 -21.48 5.02
CA ASN A 43 11.46 -22.73 4.25
C ASN A 43 11.86 -22.56 2.78
N ALA A 44 11.63 -21.38 2.18
CA ALA A 44 12.08 -21.09 0.82
C ALA A 44 13.62 -21.10 0.74
N VAL A 45 14.31 -20.46 1.69
CA VAL A 45 15.78 -20.51 1.79
C VAL A 45 16.27 -21.95 1.91
N THR A 46 15.65 -22.77 2.78
CA THR A 46 16.02 -24.19 2.95
C THR A 46 15.88 -24.99 1.65
N ARG A 47 14.96 -24.61 0.77
CA ARG A 47 14.82 -25.21 -0.58
C ARG A 47 15.83 -24.70 -1.61
N GLY A 48 16.71 -23.78 -1.24
CA GLY A 48 17.68 -23.16 -2.15
C GLY A 48 17.13 -21.96 -2.94
N VAL A 49 15.96 -21.41 -2.56
CA VAL A 49 15.39 -20.20 -3.15
C VAL A 49 16.12 -18.98 -2.59
N ALA A 50 16.57 -18.07 -3.45
CA ALA A 50 17.17 -16.80 -3.05
C ALA A 50 16.06 -15.88 -2.48
N VAL A 51 16.14 -15.57 -1.19
CA VAL A 51 15.17 -14.68 -0.53
C VAL A 51 15.83 -13.37 -0.16
N HIS A 52 15.26 -12.26 -0.67
CA HIS A 52 15.73 -10.91 -0.43
C HIS A 52 14.64 -10.06 0.22
N ALA A 53 14.92 -9.49 1.37
CA ALA A 53 14.02 -8.59 2.07
C ALA A 53 14.56 -7.16 2.08
N LEU A 54 13.76 -6.21 1.61
CA LEU A 54 14.02 -4.78 1.75
C LEU A 54 13.12 -4.26 2.89
N ILE A 55 13.73 -3.87 3.99
CA ILE A 55 13.02 -3.40 5.18
C ILE A 55 13.07 -1.87 5.21
N ALA A 56 11.96 -1.22 5.50
CA ALA A 56 11.91 0.23 5.69
C ALA A 56 12.92 0.68 6.76
N HIS A 57 13.60 1.79 6.50
CA HIS A 57 14.59 2.36 7.44
C HIS A 57 13.95 2.61 8.81
N THR A 58 12.79 3.26 8.83
CA THR A 58 12.01 3.50 10.05
C THR A 58 10.52 3.21 9.84
N ASN A 59 9.81 2.95 10.95
CA ASN A 59 8.36 2.95 11.00
C ASN A 59 7.88 3.48 12.36
N ARG A 60 6.56 3.66 12.53
CA ARG A 60 5.98 4.15 13.80
C ARG A 60 6.14 3.18 14.98
N ALA A 61 6.40 1.90 14.73
CA ALA A 61 6.63 0.91 15.78
C ALA A 61 8.04 0.98 16.37
N GLY A 62 8.88 1.89 15.87
CA GLY A 62 10.23 2.11 16.30
C GLY A 62 11.26 1.19 15.63
N GLU A 63 12.51 1.54 15.77
CA GLU A 63 13.64 0.85 15.17
C GLU A 63 13.87 -0.55 15.74
N ASP A 64 13.64 -0.73 17.05
CA ASP A 64 13.87 -2.01 17.74
C ASP A 64 13.04 -3.16 17.17
N GLY A 65 11.79 -2.90 16.79
CA GLY A 65 10.93 -3.91 16.17
C GLY A 65 11.47 -4.37 14.81
N LEU A 66 11.92 -3.42 13.98
CA LEU A 66 12.52 -3.71 12.67
C LEU A 66 13.88 -4.39 12.81
N ARG A 67 14.69 -3.99 13.79
CA ARG A 67 15.99 -4.60 14.07
C ARG A 67 15.84 -6.06 14.50
N ARG A 68 14.91 -6.36 15.40
CA ARG A 68 14.63 -7.75 15.79
C ARG A 68 14.13 -8.60 14.61
N LEU A 69 13.30 -8.04 13.73
CA LEU A 69 12.88 -8.72 12.50
C LEU A 69 14.07 -9.02 11.59
N GLU A 70 14.91 -8.02 11.33
CA GLU A 70 16.13 -8.16 10.52
C GLU A 70 17.02 -9.29 11.03
N MET A 71 17.29 -9.32 12.34
CA MET A 71 18.10 -10.38 12.94
C MET A 71 17.51 -11.77 12.74
N ARG A 72 16.18 -11.92 12.85
CA ARG A 72 15.52 -13.22 12.62
C ARG A 72 15.57 -13.63 11.16
N LEU A 73 15.38 -12.70 10.23
CA LEU A 73 15.46 -12.98 8.80
C LEU A 73 16.88 -13.36 8.38
N LEU A 74 17.89 -12.64 8.86
CA LEU A 74 19.31 -12.98 8.64
C LEU A 74 19.65 -14.36 9.21
N ALA A 75 19.19 -14.68 10.42
CA ALA A 75 19.40 -16.00 11.04
C ALA A 75 18.73 -17.13 10.24
N ALA A 76 17.66 -16.83 9.51
CA ALA A 76 16.98 -17.76 8.60
C ALA A 76 17.65 -17.85 7.21
N GLY A 77 18.76 -17.13 6.97
CA GLY A 77 19.47 -17.11 5.69
C GLY A 77 18.87 -16.20 4.62
N VAL A 78 17.95 -15.29 5.01
CA VAL A 78 17.40 -14.27 4.12
C VAL A 78 18.41 -13.15 3.96
N SER A 79 18.65 -12.68 2.73
CA SER A 79 19.44 -11.47 2.48
C SER A 79 18.60 -10.26 2.83
N VAL A 80 19.10 -9.38 3.69
CA VAL A 80 18.34 -8.20 4.15
C VAL A 80 19.07 -6.92 3.77
N ALA A 81 18.30 -5.95 3.24
CA ALA A 81 18.73 -4.58 3.04
C ALA A 81 17.76 -3.61 3.74
N ARG A 82 18.23 -2.40 4.03
CA ARG A 82 17.41 -1.31 4.53
C ARG A 82 17.23 -0.27 3.45
N THR A 83 16.02 0.31 3.35
CA THR A 83 15.77 1.44 2.46
C THR A 83 16.66 2.62 2.84
N ALA A 84 16.87 3.55 1.92
CA ALA A 84 17.48 4.84 2.23
C ALA A 84 16.61 5.62 3.22
N ASP A 85 17.19 6.62 3.87
CA ASP A 85 16.56 7.49 4.86
C ASP A 85 16.18 8.87 4.28
N ASP A 86 16.33 9.04 2.97
CA ASP A 86 16.02 10.25 2.21
C ASP A 86 14.51 10.49 2.01
N LEU A 87 13.67 9.45 2.17
CA LEU A 87 12.24 9.57 2.11
C LEU A 87 11.63 9.70 3.51
N ALA A 88 10.73 10.66 3.69
CA ALA A 88 9.97 10.83 4.94
C ALA A 88 9.27 9.53 5.38
N ARG A 89 8.90 8.68 4.42
CA ARG A 89 8.34 7.35 4.67
C ARG A 89 8.48 6.45 3.45
N TYR A 90 9.16 5.33 3.61
CA TYR A 90 9.09 4.24 2.63
C TYR A 90 7.90 3.33 2.99
N HIS A 91 6.79 3.47 2.29
CA HIS A 91 5.52 2.81 2.62
C HIS A 91 5.12 1.71 1.63
N GLY A 92 6.05 1.28 0.78
CA GLY A 92 5.85 0.17 -0.15
C GLY A 92 5.58 -1.16 0.56
N LYS A 93 4.72 -1.98 -0.02
CA LYS A 93 4.47 -3.36 0.37
C LYS A 93 4.23 -4.16 -0.88
N LEU A 94 5.22 -4.94 -1.25
CA LEU A 94 5.14 -5.82 -2.40
C LEU A 94 5.94 -7.09 -2.16
N MET A 95 5.62 -8.12 -2.92
CA MET A 95 6.39 -9.35 -2.99
C MET A 95 6.46 -9.79 -4.45
N ILE A 96 7.66 -10.15 -4.90
CA ILE A 96 7.90 -10.65 -6.25
C ILE A 96 8.38 -12.09 -6.11
N VAL A 97 7.76 -13.01 -6.85
CA VAL A 97 8.11 -14.43 -6.84
C VAL A 97 8.66 -14.80 -8.22
N ASP A 98 9.88 -15.34 -8.22
CA ASP A 98 10.60 -15.82 -9.42
C ASP A 98 10.70 -14.76 -10.54
N ARG A 99 10.54 -13.48 -10.23
CA ARG A 99 10.42 -12.37 -11.19
C ARG A 99 9.35 -12.62 -12.27
N ARG A 100 8.28 -13.35 -11.89
CA ARG A 100 7.17 -13.73 -12.76
C ARG A 100 5.80 -13.35 -12.19
N GLU A 101 5.70 -13.23 -10.89
CA GLU A 101 4.46 -12.89 -10.21
C GLU A 101 4.71 -11.80 -9.18
N LEU A 102 3.91 -10.73 -9.25
CA LEU A 102 3.95 -9.59 -8.35
C LEU A 102 2.70 -9.59 -7.48
N TYR A 103 2.89 -9.49 -6.18
CA TYR A 103 1.91 -9.19 -5.15
C TYR A 103 2.09 -7.73 -4.74
N LEU A 104 1.15 -6.87 -5.11
CA LEU A 104 1.12 -5.47 -4.70
C LEU A 104 0.07 -5.31 -3.60
N LEU A 105 0.48 -4.86 -2.41
CA LEU A 105 -0.37 -4.90 -1.22
C LEU A 105 -0.66 -3.49 -0.72
N ALA A 106 -1.93 -3.21 -0.40
CA ALA A 106 -2.33 -1.99 0.31
C ALA A 106 -2.30 -2.18 1.84
N PHE A 107 -1.94 -3.35 2.32
CA PHE A 107 -1.86 -3.72 3.73
C PHE A 107 -0.45 -4.14 4.14
N ASN A 108 -0.12 -4.00 5.42
CA ASN A 108 1.13 -4.52 5.96
C ASN A 108 1.03 -6.02 6.21
N LEU A 109 2.19 -6.65 6.35
CA LEU A 109 2.29 -8.06 6.69
C LEU A 109 2.15 -8.26 8.21
N THR A 110 1.03 -7.73 8.74
CA THR A 110 0.67 -7.83 10.17
C THR A 110 -0.62 -8.61 10.35
N TYR A 111 -0.76 -9.25 11.48
CA TYR A 111 -1.98 -9.98 11.84
C TYR A 111 -3.21 -9.06 11.78
N ALA A 112 -3.10 -7.86 12.36
CA ALA A 112 -4.18 -6.89 12.38
C ALA A 112 -4.63 -6.45 10.97
N ASP A 113 -3.68 -6.22 10.06
CA ASP A 113 -4.02 -5.77 8.70
C ASP A 113 -4.60 -6.91 7.84
N ILE A 114 -4.12 -8.15 8.04
CA ILE A 114 -4.55 -9.30 7.25
C ILE A 114 -5.86 -9.90 7.75
N GLU A 115 -6.01 -10.07 9.08
CA GLU A 115 -7.13 -10.81 9.66
C GLU A 115 -8.26 -9.91 10.17
N HIS A 116 -8.02 -8.62 10.40
CA HIS A 116 -8.98 -7.73 11.06
C HIS A 116 -9.23 -6.41 10.31
N SER A 117 -8.66 -6.20 9.11
CA SER A 117 -8.85 -4.95 8.35
C SER A 117 -9.45 -5.21 6.98
N ARG A 118 -10.33 -4.32 6.53
CA ARG A 118 -10.76 -4.30 5.13
C ARG A 118 -9.66 -3.67 4.29
N SER A 119 -8.96 -4.47 3.54
CA SER A 119 -7.82 -4.05 2.72
C SER A 119 -7.75 -4.86 1.43
N PHE A 120 -6.97 -4.36 0.48
CA PHE A 120 -6.89 -4.95 -0.85
C PHE A 120 -5.45 -5.24 -1.24
N GLY A 121 -5.27 -6.22 -2.09
CA GLY A 121 -4.01 -6.51 -2.75
C GLY A 121 -4.28 -6.96 -4.18
N LEU A 122 -3.24 -6.93 -4.98
CA LEU A 122 -3.31 -7.32 -6.38
C LEU A 122 -2.20 -8.33 -6.68
N ILE A 123 -2.57 -9.43 -7.34
CA ILE A 123 -1.60 -10.38 -7.88
C ILE A 123 -1.62 -10.27 -9.40
N THR A 124 -0.45 -10.06 -10.01
CA THR A 124 -0.32 -9.96 -11.46
C THR A 124 0.88 -10.74 -11.97
N ARG A 125 0.75 -11.24 -13.20
CA ARG A 125 1.82 -11.88 -13.99
C ARG A 125 2.13 -11.10 -15.27
N SER A 126 1.70 -9.82 -15.35
CA SER A 126 2.07 -8.94 -16.45
C SER A 126 3.59 -8.76 -16.45
N ARG A 127 4.25 -9.24 -17.50
CA ARG A 127 5.71 -9.27 -17.59
C ARG A 127 6.33 -7.88 -17.40
N ASP A 128 5.73 -6.88 -18.03
CA ASP A 128 6.23 -5.50 -17.97
C ASP A 128 6.11 -4.94 -16.55
N VAL A 129 4.96 -5.13 -15.89
CA VAL A 129 4.73 -4.63 -14.54
C VAL A 129 5.60 -5.35 -13.51
N VAL A 130 5.79 -6.67 -13.67
CA VAL A 130 6.69 -7.45 -12.80
C VAL A 130 8.14 -7.00 -12.98
N ARG A 131 8.57 -6.76 -14.23
CA ARG A 131 9.91 -6.24 -14.53
C ARG A 131 10.15 -4.89 -13.88
N GLU A 132 9.21 -3.94 -14.03
CA GLU A 132 9.31 -2.62 -13.39
C GLU A 132 9.41 -2.72 -11.86
N ALA A 133 8.58 -3.56 -11.25
CA ALA A 133 8.63 -3.79 -9.80
C ALA A 133 9.98 -4.39 -9.35
N ALA A 134 10.56 -5.29 -10.13
CA ALA A 134 11.87 -5.87 -9.84
C ALA A 134 13.00 -4.83 -10.00
N LEU A 135 12.94 -3.98 -11.03
CA LEU A 135 13.90 -2.88 -11.21
C LEU A 135 13.82 -1.87 -10.06
N LEU A 136 12.59 -1.51 -9.63
CA LEU A 136 12.40 -0.65 -8.45
C LEU A 136 13.00 -1.30 -7.19
N PHE A 137 12.71 -2.58 -6.94
CA PHE A 137 13.26 -3.32 -5.81
C PHE A 137 14.80 -3.32 -5.80
N GLU A 138 15.41 -3.54 -6.95
CA GLU A 138 16.87 -3.51 -7.10
C GLU A 138 17.45 -2.11 -6.85
N ALA A 139 16.83 -1.08 -7.44
CA ALA A 139 17.27 0.30 -7.28
C ALA A 139 17.20 0.71 -5.80
N ASP A 140 16.09 0.45 -5.13
CA ASP A 140 15.90 0.79 -3.71
C ASP A 140 16.84 -0.01 -2.80
N THR A 141 17.10 -1.29 -3.12
CA THR A 141 18.06 -2.14 -2.38
C THR A 141 19.48 -1.62 -2.49
N LYS A 142 19.85 -1.11 -3.67
CA LYS A 142 21.18 -0.56 -3.97
C LYS A 142 21.28 0.93 -3.69
N ARG A 143 20.19 1.59 -3.27
CA ARG A 143 20.08 3.05 -3.05
C ARG A 143 20.43 3.84 -4.31
N LEU A 144 19.92 3.37 -5.45
CA LEU A 144 20.07 4.01 -6.75
C LEU A 144 18.81 4.77 -7.13
N THR A 145 18.97 5.75 -7.99
CA THR A 145 17.82 6.45 -8.58
C THR A 145 17.01 5.50 -9.46
N PHE A 146 15.70 5.58 -9.37
CA PHE A 146 14.77 4.83 -10.20
C PHE A 146 13.88 5.76 -11.00
N GLU A 147 13.76 5.47 -12.30
CA GLU A 147 12.81 6.14 -13.19
C GLU A 147 11.95 5.07 -13.88
N PRO A 148 10.61 5.10 -13.68
CA PRO A 148 9.73 4.12 -14.29
C PRO A 148 9.67 4.29 -15.81
N GLU A 149 9.86 3.19 -16.56
CA GLU A 149 9.72 3.15 -18.02
C GLU A 149 8.24 3.09 -18.45
N LEU A 150 7.37 2.53 -17.60
CA LEU A 150 5.95 2.41 -17.87
C LEU A 150 5.16 3.57 -17.23
N ASP A 151 4.45 4.35 -18.02
CA ASP A 151 3.59 5.44 -17.52
C ASP A 151 2.54 4.98 -16.52
N ARG A 152 2.03 3.75 -16.68
CA ARG A 152 1.04 3.14 -15.78
C ARG A 152 1.66 2.59 -14.48
N PHE A 153 2.99 2.57 -14.33
CA PHE A 153 3.66 2.16 -13.11
C PHE A 153 3.91 3.39 -12.23
N LEU A 154 3.03 3.57 -11.24
CA LEU A 154 3.03 4.76 -10.41
C LEU A 154 3.94 4.60 -9.20
N VAL A 155 4.94 5.48 -9.09
CA VAL A 155 5.89 5.51 -7.98
C VAL A 155 5.90 6.90 -7.34
N SER A 156 5.60 6.96 -6.04
CA SER A 156 5.71 8.20 -5.26
C SER A 156 7.13 8.35 -4.71
N PRO A 157 7.70 9.56 -4.75
CA PRO A 157 7.15 10.83 -5.22
C PRO A 157 7.37 11.09 -6.72
N ILE A 158 7.95 10.16 -7.48
CA ILE A 158 8.52 10.36 -8.83
C ILE A 158 7.47 10.81 -9.85
N ASN A 159 6.48 9.96 -10.16
CA ASN A 159 5.48 10.22 -11.21
C ASN A 159 4.02 10.14 -10.75
N ALA A 160 3.74 9.62 -9.55
CA ALA A 160 2.38 9.33 -9.11
C ALA A 160 1.46 10.55 -9.14
N ARG A 161 1.91 11.73 -8.68
CA ARG A 161 1.12 12.95 -8.66
C ARG A 161 0.68 13.38 -10.07
N ARG A 162 1.63 13.39 -11.01
CA ARG A 162 1.37 13.78 -12.41
C ARG A 162 0.39 12.83 -13.08
N GLN A 163 0.64 11.52 -12.96
CA GLN A 163 -0.17 10.50 -13.61
C GLN A 163 -1.60 10.43 -13.05
N LEU A 164 -1.75 10.48 -11.72
CA LEU A 164 -3.07 10.50 -11.08
C LEU A 164 -3.86 11.75 -11.43
N SER A 165 -3.23 12.93 -11.46
CA SER A 165 -3.90 14.17 -11.87
C SER A 165 -4.38 14.09 -13.33
N GLY A 166 -3.57 13.53 -14.23
CA GLY A 166 -3.98 13.32 -15.62
C GLY A 166 -5.17 12.36 -15.73
N PHE A 167 -5.14 11.26 -15.00
CA PHE A 167 -6.23 10.29 -14.97
C PHE A 167 -7.56 10.90 -14.48
N ILE A 168 -7.51 11.73 -13.44
CA ILE A 168 -8.71 12.40 -12.89
C ILE A 168 -9.28 13.38 -13.91
N LYS A 169 -8.45 14.22 -14.55
CA LYS A 169 -8.89 15.19 -15.56
C LYS A 169 -9.60 14.54 -16.74
N VAL A 170 -9.03 13.47 -17.30
CA VAL A 170 -9.66 12.72 -18.40
C VAL A 170 -11.02 12.15 -17.98
N ARG A 171 -11.18 11.75 -16.72
CA ARG A 171 -12.46 11.25 -16.20
C ARG A 171 -13.49 12.36 -16.00
N GLU A 172 -13.08 13.53 -15.59
CA GLU A 172 -13.96 14.69 -15.44
C GLU A 172 -14.51 15.13 -16.81
N GLU A 173 -13.68 15.19 -17.83
CA GLU A 173 -14.07 15.46 -19.22
C GLU A 173 -15.06 14.41 -19.73
N GLY A 174 -14.79 13.11 -19.53
CA GLY A 174 -15.69 12.03 -19.93
C GLY A 174 -17.02 11.98 -19.16
N ILE A 175 -17.07 12.49 -17.92
CA ILE A 175 -18.32 12.62 -17.16
C ILE A 175 -19.12 13.83 -17.65
N ALA A 176 -18.46 14.90 -18.09
CA ALA A 176 -19.12 16.06 -18.67
C ALA A 176 -19.89 15.70 -19.95
N ASP A 177 -19.35 14.81 -20.78
CA ASP A 177 -20.01 14.30 -21.99
C ASP A 177 -21.22 13.37 -21.73
N LEU A 178 -21.34 12.83 -20.52
CA LEU A 178 -22.48 11.99 -20.10
C LEU A 178 -23.62 12.78 -19.45
N ARG A 179 -23.51 14.11 -19.33
CA ARG A 179 -24.61 14.94 -18.85
C ARG A 179 -25.68 15.04 -19.95
N PRO A 180 -26.98 14.88 -19.61
CA PRO A 180 -28.03 15.10 -20.57
C PRO A 180 -27.98 16.54 -21.10
N GLU A 181 -28.10 16.70 -22.42
CA GLU A 181 -28.18 18.02 -23.06
C GLU A 181 -29.31 18.81 -22.42
N GLY A 182 -28.98 19.87 -21.67
CA GLY A 182 -29.95 20.76 -21.05
C GLY A 182 -29.56 21.37 -19.72
N GLU A 183 -28.62 20.81 -18.98
CA GLU A 183 -28.15 21.40 -17.72
C GLU A 183 -26.91 22.27 -17.94
N ARG A 184 -27.11 23.59 -18.08
CA ARG A 184 -26.01 24.56 -18.07
C ARG A 184 -25.48 24.73 -16.65
N PRO A 185 -24.17 24.91 -16.43
CA PRO A 185 -23.62 25.24 -15.12
C PRO A 185 -24.09 26.66 -14.76
N GLY A 186 -25.13 26.79 -13.98
CA GLY A 186 -25.68 28.08 -13.56
C GLY A 186 -27.08 28.03 -12.95
N ASP A 187 -27.85 26.99 -13.19
CA ASP A 187 -29.25 26.91 -12.75
C ASP A 187 -29.45 26.20 -11.39
N VAL A 188 -28.51 26.33 -10.47
CA VAL A 188 -28.80 26.05 -9.05
C VAL A 188 -29.47 27.31 -8.48
N ALA A 189 -30.79 27.42 -8.66
CA ALA A 189 -31.60 28.39 -8.00
C ALA A 189 -31.43 28.28 -6.49
N THR A 190 -30.78 29.24 -5.90
CA THR A 190 -30.79 29.51 -4.45
C THR A 190 -32.23 29.88 -4.06
N SER A 191 -33.06 28.92 -3.75
CA SER A 191 -34.31 29.13 -3.04
C SER A 191 -33.97 29.51 -1.59
N ARG A 192 -33.74 30.82 -1.38
CA ARG A 192 -33.85 31.41 -0.05
C ARG A 192 -35.33 31.42 0.32
N GLY A 193 -35.75 30.43 1.08
CA GLY A 193 -37.03 30.46 1.79
C GLY A 193 -37.01 31.57 2.83
N ALA A 194 -37.74 32.61 2.56
CA ALA A 194 -38.16 33.56 3.56
C ALA A 194 -39.21 32.88 4.45
N GLY A 195 -38.87 32.67 5.71
CA GLY A 195 -39.78 32.18 6.77
C GLY A 195 -39.63 33.09 7.96
N SER A 196 -40.55 34.04 8.05
CA SER A 196 -40.77 34.93 9.17
C SER A 196 -41.28 34.23 10.41
N GLY A 197 -40.86 34.71 11.57
CA GLY A 197 -41.72 34.71 12.76
C GLY A 197 -41.31 33.88 13.96
N GLY A 198 -40.85 34.54 14.99
CA GLY A 198 -41.54 34.58 16.27
C GLY A 198 -40.98 33.82 17.45
N SER A 199 -40.41 34.61 18.35
CA SER A 199 -40.59 34.58 19.80
C SER A 199 -40.03 33.41 20.66
N GLY A 200 -39.25 33.80 21.65
CA GLY A 200 -39.32 33.26 22.99
C GLY A 200 -38.04 32.68 23.57
N CYS A 201 -37.24 33.54 24.21
CA CYS A 201 -36.40 33.11 25.37
C CYS A 201 -37.28 32.72 26.56
N PRO A 202 -36.82 31.90 27.53
CA PRO A 202 -35.88 32.41 28.49
C PRO A 202 -34.85 31.38 29.04
N GLY A 203 -33.82 31.96 29.55
CA GLY A 203 -32.64 31.48 30.19
C GLY A 203 -32.70 30.41 31.27
N ARG A 204 -31.55 29.74 31.42
CA ARG A 204 -31.06 29.28 32.73
C ARG A 204 -29.54 29.33 32.76
N ARG A 205 -29.11 29.71 33.94
CA ARG A 205 -27.76 30.08 34.39
C ARG A 205 -26.80 28.85 34.52
N PRO A 206 -25.53 29.17 34.68
CA PRO A 206 -24.47 28.17 34.80
C PRO A 206 -24.35 27.62 36.23
N HIS A 207 -23.91 26.40 36.34
CA HIS A 207 -23.36 25.84 37.58
C HIS A 207 -21.89 25.53 37.36
N ASP A 208 -21.06 26.18 38.11
CA ASP A 208 -19.68 25.92 38.40
C ASP A 208 -19.56 24.96 39.62
N PRO A 209 -18.33 24.61 40.08
CA PRO A 209 -17.81 23.25 40.12
C PRO A 209 -17.65 22.77 41.57
N GLU A 210 -16.97 21.66 41.76
CA GLU A 210 -16.35 21.06 42.96
C GLU A 210 -16.82 19.63 43.25
N SER A 211 -15.95 18.74 43.05
CA SER A 211 -15.24 17.81 43.94
C SER A 211 -14.64 16.65 43.16
#